data_9099276711a078b1e8b0d0170104fe80
#
_entry.id   9099276711a078b1e8b0d0170104fe80
#
_cell.length_a   1.000
_cell.length_b   1.000
_cell.length_c   1.000
_cell.angle_alpha   90.00
_cell.angle_beta   90.00
_cell.angle_gamma   90.00
#
_symmetry.space_group_name_H-M   'P 1'
#
loop_
_entity.id
_entity.type
_entity.pdbx_description
1 polymer ?
#
loop_
_entity_poly.entity_id
_entity_poly.type
_entity_poly.pdbx_seq_one_letter_code
_entity_poly.pdbx_strand_id
1 'polypeptide(L)'
;MVPPIAGIGPATDIVTPKGWLTPDRLTRVRAILLALSLFLGLAVYVFHTLGASHSAQPLLIRKLRGVGVLTWIYALVQLIDLRFYNSRWAQRRRASTGIPDSLHGWLFGQMLAWYGILYYGLTEDLRLYVAGLVLLGLTFIAFPIRRVG
;
A
#
# COMPACT_ATOMS: atom_id res chain seq x y z
N MET A 1 25.85 -14.48 -58.03
CA MET A 1 26.43 -14.92 -56.73
C MET A 1 26.09 -13.88 -55.70
N VAL A 2 25.11 -14.17 -54.86
CA VAL A 2 24.70 -13.29 -53.74
C VAL A 2 25.46 -13.82 -52.51
N PRO A 3 26.19 -12.94 -51.76
CA PRO A 3 26.90 -13.37 -50.57
C PRO A 3 25.89 -13.74 -49.46
N PRO A 4 26.18 -14.74 -48.62
CA PRO A 4 25.31 -15.13 -47.52
C PRO A 4 25.31 -14.01 -46.47
N ILE A 5 24.11 -13.63 -46.04
CA ILE A 5 23.90 -12.71 -44.91
C ILE A 5 24.39 -13.42 -43.66
N ALA A 6 25.55 -12.99 -43.17
CA ALA A 6 26.14 -13.50 -41.95
C ALA A 6 25.23 -13.15 -40.74
N GLY A 7 24.83 -14.19 -40.02
CA GLY A 7 24.64 -14.20 -38.58
C GLY A 7 23.81 -13.10 -37.93
N ILE A 8 22.48 -13.29 -37.90
CA ILE A 8 21.72 -12.81 -36.76
C ILE A 8 22.18 -13.72 -35.61
N GLY A 9 23.12 -13.24 -34.84
CA GLY A 9 23.50 -13.88 -33.58
C GLY A 9 22.27 -14.11 -32.71
N PRO A 10 22.29 -15.13 -31.83
CA PRO A 10 21.17 -15.41 -30.95
C PRO A 10 20.84 -14.12 -30.22
N ALA A 11 19.52 -13.81 -30.20
CA ALA A 11 19.00 -12.67 -29.49
C ALA A 11 19.68 -12.61 -28.11
N THR A 12 20.48 -11.57 -27.93
CA THR A 12 21.07 -11.28 -26.63
C THR A 12 19.95 -11.41 -25.62
N ASP A 13 20.05 -12.41 -24.75
CA ASP A 13 19.18 -12.56 -23.59
C ASP A 13 19.05 -11.18 -22.99
N ILE A 14 17.88 -10.55 -23.21
CA ILE A 14 17.50 -9.37 -22.49
C ILE A 14 17.45 -9.88 -21.07
N VAL A 15 18.56 -9.68 -20.32
CA VAL A 15 18.63 -9.90 -18.90
C VAL A 15 17.57 -8.95 -18.33
N THR A 16 16.33 -9.46 -18.28
CA THR A 16 15.29 -8.81 -17.49
C THR A 16 15.91 -8.65 -16.12
N PRO A 17 16.10 -7.42 -15.62
CA PRO A 17 16.68 -7.23 -14.31
C PRO A 17 15.83 -8.08 -13.39
N LYS A 18 16.42 -9.14 -12.82
CA LYS A 18 15.75 -10.05 -11.87
C LYS A 18 15.14 -9.14 -10.83
N GLY A 19 13.81 -8.92 -10.92
CA GLY A 19 13.16 -7.90 -10.12
C GLY A 19 13.55 -8.17 -8.68
N TRP A 20 14.17 -7.19 -8.02
CA TRP A 20 14.61 -7.28 -6.62
C TRP A 20 13.45 -7.67 -5.66
N LEU A 21 12.21 -7.65 -6.16
CA LEU A 21 10.98 -8.05 -5.49
C LEU A 21 10.60 -9.50 -5.88
N THR A 22 11.21 -10.46 -5.21
CA THR A 22 10.80 -11.86 -5.28
C THR A 22 9.47 -12.09 -4.53
N PRO A 23 8.66 -13.11 -4.88
CA PRO A 23 7.41 -13.44 -4.17
C PRO A 23 7.61 -13.61 -2.65
N ASP A 24 8.73 -14.21 -2.25
CA ASP A 24 9.06 -14.40 -0.83
C ASP A 24 9.35 -13.07 -0.11
N ARG A 25 10.01 -12.14 -0.78
CA ARG A 25 10.23 -10.79 -0.24
C ARG A 25 8.91 -10.03 -0.11
N LEU A 26 8.03 -10.12 -1.10
CA LEU A 26 6.70 -9.52 -1.03
C LEU A 26 5.87 -10.10 0.12
N THR A 27 5.94 -11.40 0.37
CA THR A 27 5.27 -12.03 1.51
C THR A 27 5.80 -11.48 2.83
N ARG A 28 7.12 -11.31 2.96
CA ARG A 28 7.73 -10.68 4.16
C ARG A 28 7.30 -9.24 4.32
N VAL A 29 7.31 -8.45 3.25
CA VAL A 29 6.86 -7.04 3.28
C VAL A 29 5.41 -6.96 3.75
N ARG A 30 4.53 -7.80 3.22
CA ARG A 30 3.13 -7.89 3.66
C ARG A 30 3.01 -8.18 5.16
N ALA A 31 3.75 -9.17 5.67
CA ALA A 31 3.75 -9.51 7.09
C ALA A 31 4.28 -8.37 7.97
N ILE A 32 5.35 -7.69 7.53
CA ILE A 32 5.92 -6.54 8.23
C ILE A 32 4.93 -5.38 8.28
N LEU A 33 4.26 -5.06 7.17
CA LEU A 33 3.27 -3.98 7.12
C LEU A 33 2.11 -4.24 8.09
N LEU A 34 1.60 -5.47 8.13
CA LEU A 34 0.54 -5.86 9.05
C LEU A 34 1.01 -5.79 10.51
N ALA A 35 2.16 -6.41 10.81
CA ALA A 35 2.72 -6.43 12.15
C ALA A 35 2.98 -5.01 12.67
N LEU A 36 3.52 -4.13 11.83
CA LEU A 36 3.78 -2.73 12.19
C LEU A 36 2.49 -1.97 12.51
N SER A 37 1.44 -2.15 11.72
CA SER A 37 0.14 -1.52 11.98
C SER A 37 -0.50 -2.00 13.27
N LEU A 38 -0.43 -3.32 13.55
CA LEU A 38 -0.96 -3.89 14.79
C LEU A 38 -0.15 -3.43 16.01
N PHE A 39 1.19 -3.44 15.90
CA PHE A 39 2.07 -3.01 16.97
C PHE A 39 1.87 -1.54 17.33
N LEU A 40 1.83 -0.65 16.32
CA LEU A 40 1.59 0.78 16.55
C LEU A 40 0.20 1.04 17.16
N GLY A 41 -0.84 0.34 16.67
CA GLY A 41 -2.18 0.47 17.25
C GLY A 41 -2.25 0.00 18.69
N LEU A 42 -1.56 -1.12 19.01
CA LEU A 42 -1.44 -1.61 20.38
C LEU A 42 -0.68 -0.62 21.27
N ALA A 43 0.42 -0.04 20.77
CA ALA A 43 1.20 0.95 21.50
C ALA A 43 0.34 2.19 21.85
N VAL A 44 -0.46 2.70 20.91
CA VAL A 44 -1.39 3.81 21.16
C VAL A 44 -2.46 3.42 22.18
N TYR A 45 -3.01 2.19 22.08
CA TYR A 45 -3.97 1.69 23.05
C TYR A 45 -3.40 1.65 24.49
N VAL A 46 -2.20 1.10 24.63
CA VAL A 46 -1.50 1.05 25.93
C VAL A 46 -1.21 2.45 26.44
N PHE A 47 -0.80 3.38 25.57
CA PHE A 47 -0.55 4.77 25.93
C PHE A 47 -1.82 5.44 26.50
N HIS A 48 -2.98 5.22 25.90
CA HIS A 48 -4.26 5.71 26.42
C HIS A 48 -4.65 5.07 27.75
N THR A 49 -4.46 3.74 27.90
CA THR A 49 -4.80 3.04 29.15
C THR A 49 -3.93 3.46 30.33
N LEU A 50 -2.70 3.91 30.06
CA LEU A 50 -1.81 4.46 31.10
C LEU A 50 -2.13 5.91 31.50
N GLY A 51 -3.20 6.49 30.96
CA GLY A 51 -3.66 7.84 31.31
C GLY A 51 -2.81 8.98 30.73
N ALA A 52 -1.96 8.68 29.74
CA ALA A 52 -1.12 9.68 29.08
C ALA A 52 -1.85 10.42 27.93
N SER A 53 -3.18 10.26 27.84
CA SER A 53 -3.98 10.88 26.79
C SER A 53 -4.12 12.38 27.03
N HIS A 54 -3.68 13.17 26.06
CA HIS A 54 -3.97 14.59 26.00
C HIS A 54 -5.00 14.82 24.90
N SER A 55 -6.20 15.25 25.26
CA SER A 55 -7.23 15.59 24.28
C SER A 55 -6.73 16.72 23.38
N ALA A 56 -6.65 16.45 22.08
CA ALA A 56 -6.25 17.45 21.12
C ALA A 56 -7.27 18.60 21.05
N GLN A 57 -6.80 19.79 20.70
CA GLN A 57 -7.67 20.96 20.53
C GLN A 57 -8.78 20.67 19.50
N PRO A 58 -10.04 21.10 19.76
CA PRO A 58 -11.18 20.78 18.89
C PRO A 58 -11.00 21.29 17.44
N LEU A 59 -10.29 22.40 17.26
CA LEU A 59 -9.95 22.91 15.93
C LEU A 59 -9.04 21.95 15.15
N LEU A 60 -8.06 21.34 15.82
CA LEU A 60 -7.15 20.37 15.22
C LEU A 60 -7.90 19.10 14.82
N ILE A 61 -8.79 18.61 15.68
CA ILE A 61 -9.63 17.44 15.39
C ILE A 61 -10.50 17.68 14.14
N ARG A 62 -11.13 18.88 14.04
CA ARG A 62 -11.94 19.24 12.88
C ARG A 62 -11.15 19.28 11.58
N LYS A 63 -9.94 19.88 11.60
CA LYS A 63 -9.03 19.90 10.44
C LYS A 63 -8.58 18.48 10.07
N LEU A 64 -8.20 17.69 11.06
CA LEU A 64 -7.78 16.30 10.86
C LEU A 64 -8.91 15.48 10.24
N ARG A 65 -10.15 15.62 10.70
CA ARG A 65 -11.30 14.94 10.12
C ARG A 65 -11.49 15.30 8.64
N GLY A 66 -11.35 16.58 8.27
CA GLY A 66 -11.42 17.01 6.86
C GLY A 66 -10.32 16.39 6.00
N VAL A 67 -9.07 16.45 6.46
CA VAL A 67 -7.94 15.81 5.78
C VAL A 67 -8.15 14.30 5.66
N GLY A 68 -8.68 13.66 6.71
CA GLY A 68 -8.96 12.25 6.72
C GLY A 68 -9.97 11.83 5.65
N VAL A 69 -11.08 12.54 5.56
CA VAL A 69 -12.09 12.26 4.54
C VAL A 69 -11.48 12.33 3.14
N LEU A 70 -10.69 13.37 2.86
CA LEU A 70 -10.00 13.52 1.56
C LEU A 70 -9.01 12.38 1.31
N THR A 71 -8.22 12.01 2.32
CA THR A 71 -7.26 10.90 2.24
C THR A 71 -7.97 9.57 1.96
N TRP A 72 -9.10 9.31 2.62
CA TRP A 72 -9.89 8.11 2.42
C TRP A 72 -10.51 8.05 1.02
N ILE A 73 -11.12 9.16 0.56
CA ILE A 73 -11.68 9.24 -0.79
C ILE A 73 -10.59 9.01 -1.83
N TYR A 74 -9.45 9.69 -1.69
CA TYR A 74 -8.33 9.54 -2.61
C TYR A 74 -7.81 8.09 -2.66
N ALA A 75 -7.57 7.47 -1.51
CA ALA A 75 -7.07 6.10 -1.44
C ALA A 75 -8.08 5.09 -2.01
N LEU A 76 -9.38 5.24 -1.73
CA LEU A 76 -10.42 4.38 -2.27
C LEU A 76 -10.51 4.51 -3.80
N VAL A 77 -10.48 5.73 -4.33
CA VAL A 77 -10.48 5.98 -5.78
C VAL A 77 -9.26 5.31 -6.43
N GLN A 78 -8.06 5.44 -5.83
CA GLN A 78 -6.85 4.80 -6.35
C GLN A 78 -6.93 3.26 -6.29
N LEU A 79 -7.49 2.69 -5.24
CA LEU A 79 -7.68 1.25 -5.11
C LEU A 79 -8.68 0.70 -6.14
N ILE A 80 -9.76 1.43 -6.40
CA ILE A 80 -10.75 1.09 -7.41
C ILE A 80 -10.12 1.19 -8.81
N ASP A 81 -9.39 2.27 -9.11
CA ASP A 81 -8.67 2.44 -10.38
C ASP A 81 -7.67 1.31 -10.63
N LEU A 82 -6.88 0.96 -9.62
CA LEU A 82 -5.91 -0.14 -9.70
C LEU A 82 -6.58 -1.51 -9.93
N ARG A 83 -7.79 -1.72 -9.41
CA ARG A 83 -8.47 -3.02 -9.45
C ARG A 83 -9.34 -3.21 -10.68
N PHE A 84 -10.09 -2.17 -11.08
CA PHE A 84 -11.14 -2.27 -12.09
C PHE A 84 -10.82 -1.55 -13.38
N TYR A 85 -10.19 -0.40 -13.28
CA TYR A 85 -9.94 0.45 -14.43
C TYR A 85 -8.53 0.29 -14.96
N ASN A 86 -8.07 -0.71 -15.49
CA ASN A 86 -6.75 -0.87 -16.12
C ASN A 86 -6.36 0.36 -16.99
N SER A 87 -6.43 1.54 -16.39
CA SER A 87 -6.31 2.82 -17.06
C SER A 87 -4.94 2.94 -17.73
N ARG A 88 -4.88 3.63 -18.88
CA ARG A 88 -3.60 3.92 -19.57
C ARG A 88 -2.59 4.61 -18.63
N TRP A 89 -3.10 5.28 -17.61
CA TRP A 89 -2.31 5.91 -16.55
C TRP A 89 -1.64 4.88 -15.63
N ALA A 90 -2.38 3.89 -15.20
CA ALA A 90 -1.85 2.78 -14.39
C ALA A 90 -0.78 2.00 -15.17
N GLN A 91 -1.01 1.75 -16.47
CA GLN A 91 -0.04 1.11 -17.34
C GLN A 91 1.25 1.94 -17.50
N ARG A 92 1.15 3.26 -17.66
CA ARG A 92 2.33 4.14 -17.74
C ARG A 92 3.13 4.17 -16.43
N ARG A 93 2.45 4.20 -15.28
CA ARG A 93 3.12 4.10 -13.96
C ARG A 93 3.86 2.78 -13.80
N ARG A 94 3.27 1.66 -14.21
CA ARG A 94 3.92 0.34 -14.19
C ARG A 94 5.22 0.33 -14.98
N ALA A 95 5.18 0.91 -16.16
CA ALA A 95 6.34 1.00 -17.04
C ALA A 95 7.46 1.88 -16.46
N SER A 96 7.11 2.92 -15.69
CA SER A 96 8.10 3.88 -15.16
C SER A 96 8.69 3.48 -13.82
N THR A 97 7.95 2.78 -12.95
CA THR A 97 8.40 2.49 -11.58
C THR A 97 8.86 1.06 -11.35
N GLY A 98 8.51 0.12 -12.23
CA GLY A 98 8.80 -1.31 -12.03
C GLY A 98 8.21 -1.92 -10.74
N ILE A 99 7.35 -1.16 -10.03
CA ILE A 99 6.75 -1.60 -8.77
C ILE A 99 5.47 -2.38 -9.08
N PRO A 100 5.27 -3.59 -8.51
CA PRO A 100 4.07 -4.39 -8.76
C PRO A 100 2.83 -3.72 -8.16
N ASP A 101 1.67 -3.89 -8.82
CA ASP A 101 0.38 -3.33 -8.39
C ASP A 101 -0.02 -3.79 -6.99
N SER A 102 0.36 -5.01 -6.60
CA SER A 102 0.11 -5.53 -5.28
C SER A 102 0.74 -4.66 -4.21
N LEU A 103 1.98 -4.22 -4.42
CA LEU A 103 2.67 -3.34 -3.46
C LEU A 103 2.01 -1.95 -3.41
N HIS A 104 1.61 -1.39 -4.55
CA HIS A 104 0.87 -0.12 -4.56
C HIS A 104 -0.46 -0.23 -3.78
N GLY A 105 -1.26 -1.28 -4.03
CA GLY A 105 -2.51 -1.50 -3.31
C GLY A 105 -2.30 -1.63 -1.80
N TRP A 106 -1.24 -2.36 -1.39
CA TRP A 106 -0.91 -2.51 0.04
C TRP A 106 -0.46 -1.20 0.68
N LEU A 107 0.31 -0.37 -0.02
CA LEU A 107 0.74 0.94 0.47
C LEU A 107 -0.44 1.89 0.68
N PHE A 108 -1.45 1.87 -0.21
CA PHE A 108 -2.68 2.64 0.02
C PHE A 108 -3.46 2.12 1.23
N GLY A 109 -3.59 0.80 1.39
CA GLY A 109 -4.20 0.22 2.58
C GLY A 109 -3.43 0.59 3.86
N GLN A 110 -2.11 0.57 3.80
CA GLN A 110 -1.23 0.96 4.90
C GLN A 110 -1.37 2.43 5.28
N MET A 111 -1.47 3.32 4.30
CA MET A 111 -1.70 4.75 4.52
C MET A 111 -3.01 5.00 5.29
N LEU A 112 -4.06 4.26 4.96
CA LEU A 112 -5.34 4.35 5.66
C LEU A 112 -5.27 3.83 7.10
N ALA A 113 -4.58 2.70 7.31
CA ALA A 113 -4.36 2.16 8.65
C ALA A 113 -3.55 3.13 9.53
N TRP A 114 -2.48 3.73 8.99
CA TRP A 114 -1.67 4.71 9.72
C TRP A 114 -2.43 6.00 10.02
N TYR A 115 -3.24 6.45 9.07
CA TYR A 115 -4.13 7.58 9.34
C TYR A 115 -5.09 7.26 10.49
N GLY A 116 -5.67 6.06 10.49
CA GLY A 116 -6.54 5.59 11.58
C GLY A 116 -5.83 5.56 12.93
N ILE A 117 -4.55 5.12 12.99
CA ILE A 117 -3.73 5.12 14.21
C ILE A 117 -3.50 6.56 14.71
N LEU A 118 -3.11 7.47 13.80
CA LEU A 118 -2.90 8.88 14.15
C LEU A 118 -4.18 9.53 14.70
N TYR A 119 -5.30 9.28 14.03
CA TYR A 119 -6.60 9.79 14.45
C TYR A 119 -7.00 9.23 15.81
N TYR A 120 -6.83 7.92 16.02
CA TYR A 120 -7.09 7.26 17.30
C TYR A 120 -6.23 7.85 18.43
N GLY A 121 -4.94 8.07 18.17
CA GLY A 121 -4.02 8.68 19.13
C GLY A 121 -4.41 10.09 19.59
N LEU A 122 -5.15 10.84 18.76
CA LEU A 122 -5.54 12.22 19.05
C LEU A 122 -6.98 12.38 19.54
N THR A 123 -7.87 11.42 19.26
CA THR A 123 -9.32 11.55 19.51
C THR A 123 -9.89 10.44 20.37
N GLU A 124 -9.11 9.40 20.67
CA GLU A 124 -9.56 8.17 21.36
C GLU A 124 -10.66 7.40 20.61
N ASP A 125 -10.98 7.78 19.35
CA ASP A 125 -11.96 7.10 18.52
C ASP A 125 -11.31 5.98 17.69
N LEU A 126 -11.53 4.73 18.13
CA LEU A 126 -10.97 3.53 17.54
C LEU A 126 -11.54 3.20 16.14
N ARG A 127 -12.69 3.76 15.76
CA ARG A 127 -13.45 3.34 14.58
C ARG A 127 -12.66 3.47 13.29
N LEU A 128 -11.97 4.60 13.09
CA LEU A 128 -11.17 4.81 11.87
C LEU A 128 -9.94 3.91 11.81
N TYR A 129 -9.34 3.58 12.94
CA TYR A 129 -8.25 2.63 12.99
C TYR A 129 -8.70 1.21 12.59
N VAL A 130 -9.81 0.74 13.17
CA VAL A 130 -10.38 -0.57 12.81
C VAL A 130 -10.78 -0.61 11.33
N ALA A 131 -11.43 0.43 10.82
CA ALA A 131 -11.77 0.53 9.42
C ALA A 131 -10.52 0.50 8.51
N GLY A 132 -9.45 1.19 8.90
CA GLY A 132 -8.17 1.18 8.19
C GLY A 132 -7.52 -0.21 8.16
N LEU A 133 -7.54 -0.95 9.29
CA LEU A 133 -7.05 -2.33 9.35
C LEU A 133 -7.87 -3.28 8.46
N VAL A 134 -9.19 -3.16 8.48
CA VAL A 134 -10.08 -3.96 7.63
C VAL A 134 -9.75 -3.70 6.15
N LEU A 135 -9.62 -2.43 5.74
CA LEU A 135 -9.23 -2.08 4.39
C LEU A 135 -7.84 -2.58 4.03
N LEU A 136 -6.87 -2.51 4.92
CA LEU A 136 -5.54 -3.10 4.70
C LEU A 136 -5.66 -4.61 4.46
N GLY A 137 -6.45 -5.33 5.25
CA GLY A 137 -6.73 -6.75 5.04
C GLY A 137 -7.38 -7.01 3.68
N LEU A 138 -8.38 -6.20 3.29
CA LEU A 138 -9.03 -6.30 1.99
C LEU A 138 -8.06 -6.04 0.82
N THR A 139 -7.11 -5.10 0.96
CA THR A 139 -6.09 -4.88 -0.08
C THR A 139 -5.19 -6.10 -0.25
N PHE A 140 -4.89 -6.82 0.82
CA PHE A 140 -4.13 -8.06 0.73
C PHE A 140 -4.86 -9.19 0.00
N ILE A 141 -6.18 -9.22 0.08
CA ILE A 141 -7.03 -10.18 -0.64
C ILE A 141 -7.21 -9.73 -2.09
N ALA A 142 -7.48 -8.45 -2.32
CA ALA A 142 -7.74 -7.90 -3.65
C ALA A 142 -6.49 -7.88 -4.55
N PHE A 143 -5.30 -7.75 -3.95
CA PHE A 143 -4.01 -7.69 -4.65
C PHE A 143 -3.10 -8.84 -4.19
N PRO A 144 -3.41 -10.10 -4.57
CA PRO A 144 -2.61 -11.26 -4.18
C PRO A 144 -1.24 -11.25 -4.87
N ILE A 145 -0.27 -11.89 -4.23
CA ILE A 145 1.05 -12.15 -4.82
C ILE A 145 0.86 -13.18 -5.93
N ARG A 146 1.01 -12.77 -7.20
CA ARG A 146 1.02 -13.70 -8.32
C ARG A 146 2.36 -14.44 -8.33
N ARG A 147 2.34 -15.73 -8.04
CA ARG A 147 3.47 -16.61 -8.34
C ARG A 147 3.42 -16.86 -9.85
N VAL A 148 4.43 -16.39 -10.57
CA VAL A 148 4.62 -16.79 -11.95
C VAL A 148 5.17 -18.21 -11.85
N GLY A 149 4.34 -19.19 -12.23
CA GLY A 149 4.73 -20.59 -12.40
C GLY A 149 5.60 -20.77 -13.63
#